data_4479f53f282b2c8a8a2a4a9452b5b7ba
#
_entry.id   4479f53f282b2c8a8a2a4a9452b5b7ba
#
_cell.length_a   1.000
_cell.length_b   1.000
_cell.length_c   1.000
_cell.angle_alpha   90.00
_cell.angle_beta   90.00
_cell.angle_gamma   90.00
#
_symmetry.space_group_name_H-M   'P 1'
#
loop_
_entity.id
_entity.type
_entity.pdbx_description
1 polymer ?
#
loop_
_entity_poly.entity_id
_entity_poly.type
_entity_poly.pdbx_seq_one_letter_code
_entity_poly.pdbx_strand_id
1 'polypeptide(L)'
;MSKGRVLIVEDNMDNYELVRFVLERAGYDVFLAMNGRDGVAAARLQKPDLILMDLSMPEMDGWMAAEKLKADESTKTIPLYALSAHTLPSDRKRALDAGCDGYISKPIHMAGFLDVVERAFAKKEKKKTRKSHETI
;
A
#
# COMPACT_ATOMS: atom_id res chain seq x y z
N MET A 1 11.14 -15.25 -10.74
CA MET A 1 11.26 -13.79 -10.83
C MET A 1 10.11 -13.11 -10.11
N SER A 2 10.39 -12.05 -9.40
CA SER A 2 9.38 -11.30 -8.65
C SER A 2 8.44 -10.54 -9.59
N LYS A 3 7.15 -10.55 -9.26
CA LYS A 3 6.16 -9.69 -9.96
C LYS A 3 6.23 -8.25 -9.49
N GLY A 4 6.86 -8.01 -8.35
CA GLY A 4 6.99 -6.68 -7.78
C GLY A 4 7.26 -6.74 -6.29
N ARG A 5 7.48 -5.57 -5.70
CA ARG A 5 7.85 -5.42 -4.28
C ARG A 5 6.74 -4.68 -3.55
N VAL A 6 6.25 -5.27 -2.46
CA VAL A 6 5.17 -4.72 -1.67
C VAL A 6 5.65 -4.46 -0.25
N LEU A 7 5.50 -3.24 0.21
CA LEU A 7 5.75 -2.87 1.60
C LEU A 7 4.43 -2.95 2.36
N ILE A 8 4.40 -3.71 3.44
CA ILE A 8 3.24 -3.82 4.33
C ILE A 8 3.58 -3.10 5.62
N VAL A 9 2.78 -2.11 5.99
CA VAL A 9 2.90 -1.40 7.26
C VAL A 9 1.78 -1.90 8.16
N GLU A 10 2.11 -2.75 9.14
CA GLU A 10 1.16 -3.48 9.95
C GLU A 10 1.80 -3.85 11.30
N ASP A 11 1.11 -3.57 12.40
CA ASP A 11 1.61 -3.91 13.74
C ASP A 11 1.10 -5.27 14.25
N ASN A 12 0.10 -5.85 13.59
CA ASN A 12 -0.45 -7.16 13.96
C ASN A 12 0.19 -8.26 13.12
N MET A 13 0.93 -9.15 13.76
CA MET A 13 1.67 -10.20 13.05
C MET A 13 0.76 -11.21 12.35
N ASP A 14 -0.42 -11.50 12.90
CA ASP A 14 -1.35 -12.43 12.26
C ASP A 14 -1.86 -11.86 10.93
N ASN A 15 -2.20 -10.57 10.91
CA ASN A 15 -2.61 -9.90 9.69
C ASN A 15 -1.48 -9.84 8.66
N TYR A 16 -0.27 -9.53 9.13
CA TYR A 16 0.90 -9.50 8.27
C TYR A 16 1.16 -10.87 7.62
N GLU A 17 1.15 -11.93 8.44
CA GLU A 17 1.41 -13.28 7.93
C GLU A 17 0.38 -13.72 6.88
N LEU A 18 -0.89 -13.35 7.08
CA LEU A 18 -1.94 -13.65 6.11
C LEU A 18 -1.67 -12.95 4.77
N VAL A 19 -1.41 -11.66 4.82
CA VAL A 19 -1.16 -10.85 3.62
C VAL A 19 0.13 -11.33 2.93
N ARG A 20 1.17 -11.56 3.69
CA ARG A 20 2.44 -12.08 3.19
C ARG A 20 2.25 -13.41 2.45
N PHE A 21 1.52 -14.34 3.08
CA PHE A 21 1.28 -15.65 2.49
C PHE A 21 0.61 -15.54 1.11
N VAL A 22 -0.44 -14.71 1.02
CA VAL A 22 -1.16 -14.53 -0.23
C VAL A 22 -0.26 -13.91 -1.30
N LEU A 23 0.48 -12.87 -0.95
CA LEU A 23 1.31 -12.14 -1.91
C LEU A 23 2.53 -12.94 -2.35
N GLU A 24 3.20 -13.62 -1.45
CA GLU A 24 4.37 -14.43 -1.81
C GLU A 24 3.98 -15.60 -2.70
N ARG A 25 2.85 -16.24 -2.44
CA ARG A 25 2.35 -17.30 -3.32
C ARG A 25 2.00 -16.80 -4.70
N ALA A 26 1.61 -15.55 -4.81
CA ALA A 26 1.29 -14.93 -6.09
C ALA A 26 2.54 -14.42 -6.83
N GLY A 27 3.72 -14.46 -6.21
CA GLY A 27 4.98 -14.10 -6.84
C GLY A 27 5.53 -12.73 -6.48
N TYR A 28 5.00 -12.08 -5.44
CA TYR A 28 5.48 -10.77 -4.98
C TYR A 28 6.50 -10.92 -3.86
N ASP A 29 7.46 -9.99 -3.81
CA ASP A 29 8.35 -9.86 -2.66
C ASP A 29 7.71 -8.91 -1.65
N VAL A 30 7.81 -9.26 -0.36
CA VAL A 30 7.10 -8.57 0.70
C VAL A 30 8.07 -8.11 1.78
N PHE A 31 7.90 -6.88 2.23
CA PHE A 31 8.66 -6.29 3.35
C PHE A 31 7.68 -5.84 4.43
N LEU A 32 8.10 -5.90 5.67
CA LEU A 32 7.29 -5.46 6.81
C LEU A 32 7.88 -4.22 7.46
N ALA A 33 7.01 -3.26 7.78
CA ALA A 33 7.29 -2.22 8.76
C ALA A 33 6.20 -2.30 9.82
N MET A 34 6.54 -2.21 11.09
CA MET A 34 5.60 -2.44 12.18
C MET A 34 4.91 -1.17 12.69
N ASN A 35 5.30 -0.03 12.18
CA ASN A 35 4.67 1.25 12.53
C ASN A 35 4.83 2.24 11.38
N GLY A 36 4.14 3.37 11.48
CA GLY A 36 4.14 4.37 10.41
C GLY A 36 5.51 5.00 10.16
N ARG A 37 6.25 5.27 11.22
CA ARG A 37 7.59 5.87 11.09
C ARG A 37 8.54 4.95 10.33
N ASP A 38 8.58 3.68 10.70
CA ASP A 38 9.41 2.70 10.01
C ASP A 38 8.92 2.46 8.58
N GLY A 39 7.61 2.56 8.37
CA GLY A 39 7.02 2.46 7.04
C GLY A 39 7.49 3.57 6.11
N VAL A 40 7.50 4.81 6.60
CA VAL A 40 8.01 5.94 5.82
C VAL A 40 9.49 5.77 5.50
N ALA A 41 10.29 5.38 6.49
CA ALA A 41 11.72 5.14 6.29
C ALA A 41 11.99 4.02 5.28
N ALA A 42 11.25 2.93 5.39
CA ALA A 42 11.39 1.79 4.48
C ALA A 42 10.98 2.17 3.05
N ALA A 43 9.92 2.94 2.89
CA ALA A 43 9.47 3.38 1.57
C ALA A 43 10.51 4.26 0.89
N ARG A 44 11.12 5.17 1.64
CA ARG A 44 12.18 6.03 1.12
C ARG A 44 13.42 5.26 0.71
N LEU A 45 13.82 4.30 1.54
CA LEU A 45 15.04 3.52 1.32
C LEU A 45 14.85 2.47 0.23
N GLN A 46 13.77 1.73 0.26
CA GLN A 46 13.57 0.55 -0.59
C GLN A 46 12.77 0.83 -1.85
N LYS A 47 12.01 1.91 -1.87
CA LYS A 47 11.17 2.32 -3.00
C LYS A 47 10.34 1.15 -3.55
N PRO A 48 9.39 0.64 -2.73
CA PRO A 48 8.53 -0.46 -3.17
C PRO A 48 7.63 -0.05 -4.33
N ASP A 49 7.05 -1.03 -4.99
CA ASP A 49 6.11 -0.80 -6.07
C ASP A 49 4.69 -0.52 -5.57
N LEU A 50 4.39 -0.97 -4.37
CA LEU A 50 3.09 -0.79 -3.73
C LEU A 50 3.28 -0.73 -2.22
N ILE A 51 2.52 0.15 -1.56
CA ILE A 51 2.48 0.22 -0.10
C ILE A 51 1.08 -0.13 0.37
N LEU A 52 0.98 -1.08 1.31
CA LEU A 52 -0.26 -1.43 1.99
C LEU A 52 -0.14 -0.91 3.42
N MET A 53 -0.95 0.09 3.75
CA MET A 53 -0.87 0.82 5.03
C MET A 53 -2.08 0.52 5.90
N ASP A 54 -1.86 -0.11 7.05
CA ASP A 54 -2.91 -0.32 8.03
C ASP A 54 -3.24 0.99 8.74
N LEU A 55 -4.49 1.43 8.63
CA LEU A 55 -4.95 2.65 9.28
C LEU A 55 -5.52 2.39 10.68
N SER A 56 -5.60 1.12 11.07
CA SER A 56 -6.13 0.72 12.39
C SER A 56 -5.05 0.64 13.46
N MET A 57 -3.82 1.04 13.15
CA MET A 57 -2.73 1.04 14.12
C MET A 57 -2.93 2.12 15.18
N PRO A 58 -2.45 1.87 16.44
CA PRO A 58 -2.53 2.88 17.49
C PRO A 58 -1.82 4.17 17.10
N GLU A 59 -2.18 5.26 17.77
CA GLU A 59 -1.51 6.57 17.66
C GLU A 59 -1.61 7.24 16.30
N MET A 60 -2.61 6.86 15.51
CA MET A 60 -2.86 7.44 14.18
C MET A 60 -1.67 7.38 13.22
N ASP A 61 -0.72 6.53 13.50
CA ASP A 61 0.51 6.38 12.72
C ASP A 61 0.27 6.18 11.24
N GLY A 62 -0.73 5.36 10.87
CA GLY A 62 -1.03 5.07 9.48
C GLY A 62 -1.49 6.28 8.69
N TRP A 63 -2.34 7.13 9.30
CA TRP A 63 -2.82 8.35 8.66
C TRP A 63 -1.68 9.35 8.43
N MET A 64 -0.88 9.58 9.47
CA MET A 64 0.26 10.50 9.38
C MET A 64 1.31 9.99 8.40
N ALA A 65 1.58 8.69 8.40
CA ALA A 65 2.52 8.08 7.47
C ALA A 65 2.04 8.24 6.03
N ALA A 66 0.75 8.02 5.77
CA ALA A 66 0.17 8.18 4.43
C ALA A 66 0.36 9.63 3.93
N GLU A 67 0.05 10.61 4.79
CA GLU A 67 0.23 12.02 4.45
C GLU A 67 1.69 12.36 4.13
N LYS A 68 2.61 11.87 4.96
CA LYS A 68 4.05 12.11 4.75
C LYS A 68 4.54 11.48 3.46
N LEU A 69 4.11 10.26 3.15
CA LEU A 69 4.52 9.57 1.93
C LEU A 69 4.01 10.29 0.68
N LYS A 70 2.78 10.81 0.73
CA LYS A 70 2.21 11.51 -0.41
C LYS A 70 2.70 12.95 -0.55
N ALA A 71 3.27 13.53 0.49
CA ALA A 71 3.90 14.85 0.44
C ALA A 71 5.37 14.80 0.00
N ASP A 72 6.02 13.66 0.08
CA ASP A 72 7.45 13.49 -0.22
C ASP A 72 7.65 13.18 -1.71
N GLU A 73 8.47 13.97 -2.38
CA GLU A 73 8.77 13.79 -3.81
C GLU A 73 9.30 12.40 -4.14
N SER A 74 10.05 11.78 -3.22
CA SER A 74 10.65 10.47 -3.45
C SER A 74 9.68 9.30 -3.34
N THR A 75 8.51 9.51 -2.71
CA THR A 75 7.54 8.44 -2.45
C THR A 75 6.12 8.72 -2.93
N LYS A 76 5.81 9.96 -3.30
CA LYS A 76 4.43 10.35 -3.64
C LYS A 76 3.85 9.59 -4.84
N THR A 77 4.70 9.09 -5.73
CA THR A 77 4.25 8.35 -6.91
C THR A 77 4.03 6.87 -6.65
N ILE A 78 4.44 6.36 -5.48
CA ILE A 78 4.23 4.96 -5.13
C ILE A 78 2.75 4.76 -4.78
N PRO A 79 2.04 3.82 -5.42
CA PRO A 79 0.65 3.54 -5.05
C PRO A 79 0.55 3.16 -3.58
N LEU A 80 -0.37 3.79 -2.86
CA LEU A 80 -0.60 3.59 -1.44
C LEU A 80 -2.05 3.15 -1.24
N TYR A 81 -2.25 1.93 -0.75
CA TYR A 81 -3.58 1.40 -0.47
C TYR A 81 -3.75 1.22 1.03
N ALA A 82 -4.82 1.81 1.55
CA ALA A 82 -5.14 1.71 2.97
C ALA A 82 -5.81 0.37 3.28
N LEU A 83 -5.43 -0.23 4.42
CA LEU A 83 -6.11 -1.39 4.99
C LEU A 83 -6.81 -0.91 6.26
N SER A 84 -8.11 -1.18 6.40
CA SER A 84 -8.82 -0.71 7.59
C SER A 84 -10.04 -1.57 7.93
N ALA A 85 -10.27 -1.74 9.23
CA ALA A 85 -11.51 -2.32 9.75
C ALA A 85 -12.64 -1.28 9.78
N HIS A 86 -12.33 0.00 9.58
CA HIS A 86 -13.31 1.09 9.58
C HIS A 86 -13.96 1.15 8.20
N THR A 87 -15.27 0.91 8.15
CA THR A 87 -16.00 0.77 6.89
C THR A 87 -16.98 1.90 6.60
N LEU A 88 -16.99 2.95 7.43
CA LEU A 88 -17.85 4.10 7.20
C LEU A 88 -17.40 4.90 5.98
N PRO A 89 -18.34 5.46 5.20
CA PRO A 89 -17.97 6.30 4.05
C PRO A 89 -17.06 7.46 4.40
N SER A 90 -17.20 8.04 5.62
CA SER A 90 -16.33 9.12 6.09
C SER A 90 -14.88 8.67 6.27
N ASP A 91 -14.65 7.44 6.70
CA ASP A 91 -13.30 6.89 6.87
C ASP A 91 -12.63 6.69 5.52
N ARG A 92 -13.37 6.20 4.55
CA ARG A 92 -12.88 6.03 3.19
C ARG A 92 -12.52 7.37 2.56
N LYS A 93 -13.38 8.37 2.75
CA LYS A 93 -13.10 9.72 2.26
C LYS A 93 -11.84 10.29 2.90
N ARG A 94 -11.69 10.11 4.21
CA ARG A 94 -10.51 10.55 4.94
C ARG A 94 -9.22 9.93 4.38
N ALA A 95 -9.27 8.65 4.05
CA ALA A 95 -8.12 7.96 3.45
C ALA A 95 -7.76 8.57 2.10
N LEU A 96 -8.75 8.81 1.26
CA LEU A 96 -8.54 9.43 -0.04
C LEU A 96 -8.02 10.86 0.10
N ASP A 97 -8.55 11.63 1.05
CA ASP A 97 -8.08 13.00 1.33
C ASP A 97 -6.65 13.02 1.84
N ALA A 98 -6.21 11.97 2.54
CA ALA A 98 -4.82 11.83 2.98
C ALA A 98 -3.88 11.43 1.83
N GLY A 99 -4.42 11.16 0.65
CA GLY A 99 -3.65 10.83 -0.53
C GLY A 99 -3.59 9.35 -0.88
N CYS A 100 -4.33 8.49 -0.19
CA CYS A 100 -4.38 7.07 -0.51
C CYS A 100 -4.99 6.85 -1.90
N ASP A 101 -4.38 5.97 -2.66
CA ASP A 101 -4.84 5.65 -4.02
C ASP A 101 -5.97 4.62 -4.02
N GLY A 102 -6.13 3.89 -2.94
CA GLY A 102 -7.19 2.91 -2.79
C GLY A 102 -7.44 2.56 -1.33
N TYR A 103 -8.47 1.76 -1.11
CA TYR A 103 -8.92 1.38 0.22
C TYR A 103 -9.36 -0.07 0.22
N ILE A 104 -8.83 -0.86 1.15
CA ILE A 104 -9.17 -2.28 1.30
C ILE A 104 -9.74 -2.50 2.69
N SER A 105 -10.97 -3.00 2.76
CA SER A 105 -11.65 -3.27 4.03
C SER A 105 -11.18 -4.59 4.64
N LYS A 106 -11.03 -4.61 5.96
CA LYS A 106 -10.82 -5.83 6.72
C LYS A 106 -12.17 -6.42 7.13
N PRO A 107 -12.30 -7.73 7.27
CA PRO A 107 -11.27 -8.76 7.10
C PRO A 107 -10.89 -8.96 5.64
N ILE A 108 -9.63 -9.32 5.42
CA ILE A 108 -9.10 -9.49 4.07
C ILE A 108 -9.57 -10.83 3.51
N HIS A 109 -10.23 -10.78 2.33
CA HIS A 109 -10.65 -11.95 1.59
C HIS A 109 -9.63 -12.21 0.48
N MET A 110 -9.00 -13.38 0.51
CA MET A 110 -7.83 -13.70 -0.31
C MET A 110 -8.01 -13.40 -1.80
N ALA A 111 -9.10 -13.87 -2.41
CA ALA A 111 -9.32 -13.69 -3.86
C ALA A 111 -9.53 -12.22 -4.23
N GLY A 112 -10.38 -11.53 -3.50
CA GLY A 112 -10.65 -10.10 -3.76
C GLY A 112 -9.45 -9.22 -3.48
N PHE A 113 -8.71 -9.53 -2.43
CA PHE A 113 -7.50 -8.79 -2.07
C PHE A 113 -6.44 -8.90 -3.18
N LEU A 114 -6.16 -10.11 -3.65
CA LEU A 114 -5.17 -10.32 -4.69
C LEU A 114 -5.55 -9.60 -5.98
N ASP A 115 -6.84 -9.61 -6.33
CA ASP A 115 -7.35 -8.91 -7.50
C ASP A 115 -7.08 -7.40 -7.41
N VAL A 116 -7.30 -6.80 -6.24
CA VAL A 116 -7.02 -5.37 -6.02
C VAL A 116 -5.53 -5.07 -6.19
N VAL A 117 -4.66 -5.92 -5.64
CA VAL A 117 -3.20 -5.76 -5.77
C VAL A 117 -2.78 -5.84 -7.23
N GLU A 118 -3.27 -6.82 -7.96
CA GLU A 118 -2.93 -7.00 -9.37
C GLU A 118 -3.39 -5.79 -10.21
N ARG A 119 -4.56 -5.23 -9.91
CA ARG A 119 -5.06 -4.02 -10.56
C ARG A 119 -4.19 -2.81 -10.27
N ALA A 120 -3.68 -2.69 -9.04
CA ALA A 120 -2.78 -1.60 -8.66
C ALA A 120 -1.49 -1.65 -9.48
N PHE A 121 -0.92 -2.84 -9.68
CA PHE A 121 0.25 -3.02 -10.52
C PHE A 121 -0.04 -2.75 -11.99
N ALA A 122 -1.18 -3.15 -12.50
CA ALA A 122 -1.59 -2.88 -13.87
C ALA A 122 -1.72 -1.38 -14.15
N LYS A 123 -2.29 -0.62 -13.21
CA LYS A 123 -2.40 0.84 -13.32
C LYS A 123 -1.03 1.51 -13.34
N LYS A 124 -0.09 1.02 -12.55
CA LYS A 124 1.27 1.55 -12.51
C LYS A 124 1.96 1.36 -13.86
N GLU A 125 1.83 0.20 -14.46
CA GLU A 125 2.40 -0.09 -15.79
C GLU A 125 1.79 0.79 -16.88
N LYS A 126 0.49 1.00 -16.87
CA LYS A 126 -0.20 1.88 -17.81
C LYS A 126 0.31 3.32 -17.70
N LYS A 127 0.52 3.82 -16.48
CA LYS A 127 1.09 5.16 -16.26
C LYS A 127 2.51 5.26 -16.81
N LYS A 128 3.34 4.23 -16.61
CA LYS A 128 4.69 4.15 -17.16
C LYS A 128 4.67 4.19 -18.69
N THR A 129 3.79 3.42 -19.30
CA THR A 129 3.65 3.35 -20.75
C THR A 129 3.22 4.69 -21.32
N ARG A 130 2.26 5.38 -20.68
CA ARG A 130 1.82 6.71 -21.11
C ARG A 130 2.96 7.73 -21.07
N LYS A 131 3.74 7.75 -19.99
CA LYS A 131 4.88 8.65 -19.88
C LYS A 131 5.92 8.39 -20.95
N SER A 132 6.15 7.13 -21.31
CA SER A 132 7.08 6.77 -22.38
C SER A 132 6.60 7.29 -23.73
N HIS A 133 5.30 7.25 -23.99
CA HIS A 133 4.71 7.77 -25.23
C HIS A 133 4.72 9.31 -25.28
N GLU A 134 4.57 9.98 -24.14
CA GLU A 134 4.58 11.44 -24.08
C GLU A 134 5.96 12.05 -24.29
N THR A 135 7.02 11.28 -24.09
CA THR A 135 8.39 11.75 -24.26
C THR A 135 8.94 11.58 -25.68
N ILE A 136 8.15 11.03 -26.56
CA ILE A 136 8.49 10.87 -27.97
C ILE A 136 7.78 11.95 -28.79
#